data_ccc3395de2e25342d79b09973e60bee8
#
_entry.id   ccc3395de2e25342d79b09973e60bee8
#
_cell.length_a   1.000
_cell.length_b   1.000
_cell.length_c   1.000
_cell.angle_alpha   90.00
_cell.angle_beta   90.00
_cell.angle_gamma   90.00
#
_symmetry.space_group_name_H-M   'P 1'
#
loop_
_entity.id
_entity.type
_entity.pdbx_description
1 polymer ?
#
loop_
_entity_poly.entity_id
_entity_poly.type
_entity_poly.pdbx_seq_one_letter_code
_entity_poly.pdbx_strand_id
1 'polypeptide(L)'
;MILKPLLNSIAQPYALVQAGLNAYFTTFHEHTASGIENIPEKGPVIFAANHSSFYDPPAIGIKSPRPIHYLARDTLFKGFFGDCLHAIGTIPVARGTADIRSIKAILKALKQKEATAIFPEGTRSLDGSLQSPQAGTGMIAIKSKARVVPTRIFGAF
;
A
#
# COMPACT_ATOMS: atom_id res chain seq x y z
N MET A 1 -24.64 -12.32 0.52
CA MET A 1 -24.71 -11.34 -0.59
C MET A 1 -24.64 -9.91 -0.06
N ILE A 2 -23.65 -9.56 0.81
CA ILE A 2 -23.52 -8.26 1.51
C ILE A 2 -22.12 -7.61 1.32
N LEU A 3 -21.27 -8.15 0.44
CA LEU A 3 -19.86 -7.70 0.31
C LEU A 3 -19.58 -6.72 -0.85
N LYS A 4 -20.58 -6.42 -1.71
CA LYS A 4 -20.42 -5.42 -2.79
C LYS A 4 -20.37 -3.94 -2.31
N PRO A 5 -21.02 -3.50 -1.22
CA PRO A 5 -21.05 -2.09 -0.86
C PRO A 5 -19.71 -1.53 -0.35
N LEU A 6 -18.86 -2.36 0.30
CA LEU A 6 -17.60 -1.84 0.86
C LEU A 6 -16.53 -1.58 -0.21
N LEU A 7 -16.43 -2.44 -1.22
CA LEU A 7 -15.51 -2.25 -2.34
C LEU A 7 -15.85 -1.00 -3.17
N ASN A 8 -17.15 -0.70 -3.33
CA ASN A 8 -17.58 0.54 -4.00
C ASN A 8 -17.32 1.79 -3.14
N SER A 9 -17.24 1.67 -1.81
CA SER A 9 -17.06 2.82 -0.94
C SER A 9 -15.65 3.43 -0.98
N ILE A 10 -14.62 2.61 -1.24
CA ILE A 10 -13.23 3.10 -1.36
C ILE A 10 -12.82 3.32 -2.81
N ALA A 11 -13.44 2.65 -3.78
CA ALA A 11 -13.00 2.69 -5.19
C ALA A 11 -13.11 4.10 -5.79
N GLN A 12 -14.19 4.83 -5.52
CA GLN A 12 -14.36 6.19 -6.04
C GLN A 12 -13.40 7.20 -5.41
N PRO A 13 -13.29 7.34 -4.07
CA PRO A 13 -12.32 8.25 -3.48
C PRO A 13 -10.88 7.85 -3.82
N TYR A 14 -10.58 6.56 -3.91
CA TYR A 14 -9.27 6.07 -4.33
C TYR A 14 -8.94 6.53 -5.76
N ALA A 15 -9.85 6.36 -6.72
CA ALA A 15 -9.64 6.74 -8.11
C ALA A 15 -9.43 8.26 -8.27
N LEU A 16 -10.15 9.08 -7.49
CA LEU A 16 -9.97 10.53 -7.50
C LEU A 16 -8.58 10.94 -6.99
N VAL A 17 -8.17 10.38 -5.84
CA VAL A 17 -6.83 10.62 -5.27
C VAL A 17 -5.74 10.12 -6.22
N GLN A 18 -5.93 8.92 -6.80
CA GLN A 18 -5.01 8.34 -7.77
C GLN A 18 -4.83 9.24 -9.00
N ALA A 19 -5.92 9.77 -9.56
CA ALA A 19 -5.88 10.66 -10.71
C ALA A 19 -5.11 11.96 -10.40
N GLY A 20 -5.40 12.60 -9.26
CA GLY A 20 -4.71 13.80 -8.82
C GLY A 20 -3.22 13.56 -8.58
N LEU A 21 -2.86 12.49 -7.87
CA LEU A 21 -1.47 12.11 -7.64
C LEU A 21 -0.76 11.73 -8.94
N ASN A 22 -1.44 11.02 -9.87
CA ASN A 22 -0.84 10.68 -11.16
C ASN A 22 -0.53 11.93 -11.97
N ALA A 23 -1.42 12.92 -12.00
CA ALA A 23 -1.15 14.20 -12.66
C ALA A 23 0.05 14.91 -12.03
N TYR A 24 0.10 14.99 -10.69
CA TYR A 24 1.21 15.60 -9.96
C TYR A 24 2.55 14.90 -10.26
N PHE A 25 2.60 13.58 -10.12
CA PHE A 25 3.83 12.80 -10.31
C PHE A 25 4.31 12.81 -11.76
N THR A 26 3.39 12.79 -12.73
CA THR A 26 3.74 12.86 -14.15
C THR A 26 4.30 14.24 -14.52
N THR A 27 3.74 15.32 -13.93
CA THR A 27 4.14 16.70 -14.26
C THR A 27 5.45 17.11 -13.60
N PHE A 28 5.65 16.70 -12.33
CA PHE A 28 6.76 17.21 -11.52
C PHE A 28 7.88 16.20 -11.24
N HIS A 29 7.65 14.90 -11.46
CA HIS A 29 8.58 13.84 -11.07
C HIS A 29 8.89 12.86 -12.20
N GLU A 30 8.41 13.08 -13.42
CA GLU A 30 8.63 12.18 -14.58
C GLU A 30 8.38 10.71 -14.26
N HIS A 31 7.39 10.44 -13.40
CA HIS A 31 7.13 9.10 -12.87
C HIS A 31 6.71 8.13 -13.97
N THR A 32 7.45 7.04 -14.08
CA THR A 32 7.15 5.91 -14.97
C THR A 32 7.02 4.63 -14.18
N ALA A 33 6.34 3.64 -14.73
CA ALA A 33 6.26 2.31 -14.15
C ALA A 33 6.29 1.26 -15.25
N SER A 34 6.94 0.13 -14.99
CA SER A 34 7.02 -1.04 -15.86
C SER A 34 6.56 -2.29 -15.13
N GLY A 35 6.16 -3.32 -15.84
CA GLY A 35 5.70 -4.58 -15.25
C GLY A 35 4.28 -4.50 -14.66
N ILE A 36 3.49 -3.47 -14.98
CA ILE A 36 2.11 -3.29 -14.50
C ILE A 36 1.23 -4.46 -14.94
N GLU A 37 1.50 -5.00 -16.11
CA GLU A 37 0.81 -6.17 -16.70
C GLU A 37 0.95 -7.45 -15.85
N ASN A 38 1.94 -7.50 -14.96
CA ASN A 38 2.16 -8.62 -14.04
C ASN A 38 1.34 -8.50 -12.75
N ILE A 39 0.65 -7.39 -12.54
CA ILE A 39 -0.16 -7.17 -11.35
C ILE A 39 -1.48 -7.93 -11.49
N PRO A 40 -1.80 -8.87 -10.57
CA PRO A 40 -3.07 -9.57 -10.63
C PRO A 40 -4.25 -8.63 -10.42
N GLU A 41 -5.17 -8.58 -11.38
CA GLU A 41 -6.38 -7.75 -11.27
C GLU A 41 -7.32 -8.21 -10.16
N LYS A 42 -7.30 -9.50 -9.81
CA LYS A 42 -8.20 -10.12 -8.84
C LYS A 42 -7.44 -11.00 -7.85
N GLY A 43 -8.07 -11.22 -6.70
CA GLY A 43 -7.50 -12.06 -5.65
C GLY A 43 -6.61 -11.27 -4.69
N PRO A 44 -6.12 -11.92 -3.62
CA PRO A 44 -5.27 -11.28 -2.63
C PRO A 44 -3.88 -11.02 -3.21
N VAL A 45 -3.39 -9.78 -3.05
CA VAL A 45 -2.07 -9.36 -3.55
C VAL A 45 -1.32 -8.59 -2.48
N ILE A 46 -0.05 -8.87 -2.35
CA ILE A 46 0.90 -8.11 -1.53
C ILE A 46 1.93 -7.48 -2.46
N PHE A 47 1.95 -6.14 -2.54
CA PHE A 47 3.06 -5.41 -3.11
C PHE A 47 4.17 -5.34 -2.06
N ALA A 48 5.28 -6.01 -2.29
CA ALA A 48 6.44 -6.00 -1.41
C ALA A 48 7.50 -5.05 -1.99
N ALA A 49 7.63 -3.85 -1.42
CA ALA A 49 8.45 -2.78 -1.97
C ALA A 49 9.57 -2.36 -1.01
N ASN A 50 10.67 -1.81 -1.55
CA ASN A 50 11.64 -1.06 -0.75
C ASN A 50 11.02 0.24 -0.22
N HIS A 51 11.59 0.77 0.86
CA HIS A 51 11.07 1.98 1.49
C HIS A 51 12.18 3.00 1.74
N SER A 52 12.09 4.14 1.09
CA SER A 52 13.07 5.22 1.22
C SER A 52 12.43 6.61 1.41
N SER A 53 11.14 6.75 1.03
CA SER A 53 10.49 8.05 1.00
C SER A 53 9.02 8.00 1.46
N PHE A 54 8.47 9.15 1.79
CA PHE A 54 7.02 9.33 1.92
C PHE A 54 6.29 9.23 0.58
N TYR A 55 7.00 9.38 -0.53
CA TYR A 55 6.45 9.23 -1.88
C TYR A 55 6.28 7.77 -2.32
N ASP A 56 6.86 6.79 -1.61
CA ASP A 56 6.79 5.39 -2.01
C ASP A 56 5.36 4.83 -2.10
N PRO A 57 4.47 5.03 -1.09
CA PRO A 57 3.11 4.53 -1.19
C PRO A 57 2.34 5.11 -2.39
N PRO A 58 2.31 6.44 -2.63
CA PRO A 58 1.67 6.97 -3.82
C PRO A 58 2.34 6.50 -5.12
N ALA A 59 3.66 6.40 -5.19
CA ALA A 59 4.35 5.96 -6.41
C ALA A 59 3.91 4.55 -6.85
N ILE A 60 3.67 3.63 -5.91
CA ILE A 60 3.12 2.30 -6.23
C ILE A 60 1.65 2.43 -6.69
N GLY A 61 0.87 3.25 -6.00
CA GLY A 61 -0.58 3.32 -6.19
C GLY A 61 -1.04 3.96 -7.47
N ILE A 62 -0.34 5.01 -7.93
CA ILE A 62 -0.80 5.81 -9.07
C ILE A 62 -0.85 5.07 -10.40
N LYS A 63 -0.10 3.98 -10.55
CA LYS A 63 -0.12 3.13 -11.74
C LYS A 63 -0.75 1.75 -11.49
N SER A 64 -1.26 1.50 -10.28
CA SER A 64 -1.92 0.24 -9.97
C SER A 64 -3.28 0.15 -10.66
N PRO A 65 -3.62 -1.00 -11.29
CA PRO A 65 -4.93 -1.21 -11.92
C PRO A 65 -6.06 -1.42 -10.90
N ARG A 66 -5.74 -1.40 -9.61
CA ARG A 66 -6.70 -1.65 -8.52
C ARG A 66 -6.31 -0.91 -7.25
N PRO A 67 -7.29 -0.61 -6.36
CA PRO A 67 -7.00 -0.01 -5.06
C PRO A 67 -6.03 -0.86 -4.22
N ILE A 68 -5.15 -0.17 -3.50
CA ILE A 68 -4.16 -0.78 -2.60
C ILE A 68 -4.38 -0.21 -1.20
N HIS A 69 -4.46 -1.09 -0.20
CA HIS A 69 -4.42 -0.69 1.21
C HIS A 69 -2.98 -0.47 1.66
N TYR A 70 -2.72 0.66 2.26
CA TYR A 70 -1.42 1.03 2.81
C TYR A 70 -1.46 0.97 4.33
N LEU A 71 -0.29 0.86 4.93
CA LEU A 71 -0.08 1.06 6.36
C LEU A 71 0.45 2.46 6.59
N ALA A 72 -0.18 3.22 7.46
CA ALA A 72 0.31 4.55 7.84
C ALA A 72 0.25 4.73 9.35
N ARG A 73 1.12 5.58 9.89
CA ARG A 73 1.13 5.86 11.33
C ARG A 73 -0.23 6.43 11.77
N ASP A 74 -0.74 5.96 12.90
CA ASP A 74 -1.97 6.41 13.52
C ASP A 74 -2.00 7.94 13.74
N THR A 75 -0.84 8.54 14.01
CA THR A 75 -0.68 9.99 14.15
C THR A 75 -1.04 10.80 12.91
N LEU A 76 -1.06 10.17 11.71
CA LEU A 76 -1.46 10.82 10.45
C LEU A 76 -2.98 10.87 10.26
N PHE A 77 -3.75 10.11 11.05
CA PHE A 77 -5.20 10.03 10.94
C PHE A 77 -5.92 11.12 11.73
N LYS A 78 -5.51 12.39 11.51
CA LYS A 78 -6.10 13.58 12.15
C LYS A 78 -6.57 14.57 11.11
N GLY A 79 -7.73 15.21 11.40
CA GLY A 79 -8.34 16.22 10.54
C GLY A 79 -8.60 15.73 9.11
N PHE A 80 -8.77 16.64 8.19
CA PHE A 80 -9.12 16.35 6.79
C PHE A 80 -8.17 15.34 6.10
N PHE A 81 -6.87 15.41 6.38
CA PHE A 81 -5.91 14.46 5.81
C PHE A 81 -6.16 13.03 6.31
N GLY A 82 -6.48 12.89 7.60
CA GLY A 82 -6.85 11.61 8.20
C GLY A 82 -8.13 11.03 7.58
N ASP A 83 -9.11 11.88 7.32
CA ASP A 83 -10.37 11.47 6.67
C ASP A 83 -10.10 10.98 5.23
N CYS A 84 -9.20 11.64 4.49
CA CYS A 84 -8.75 11.19 3.17
C CYS A 84 -8.07 9.81 3.25
N LEU A 85 -7.17 9.59 4.22
CA LEU A 85 -6.51 8.29 4.42
C LEU A 85 -7.53 7.18 4.72
N HIS A 86 -8.52 7.45 5.56
CA HIS A 86 -9.61 6.50 5.82
C HIS A 86 -10.43 6.21 4.56
N ALA A 87 -10.76 7.24 3.78
CA ALA A 87 -11.57 7.11 2.58
C ALA A 87 -10.90 6.24 1.49
N ILE A 88 -9.57 6.24 1.40
CA ILE A 88 -8.80 5.39 0.47
C ILE A 88 -8.42 4.02 1.08
N GLY A 89 -8.91 3.70 2.27
CA GLY A 89 -8.70 2.40 2.91
C GLY A 89 -7.31 2.20 3.52
N THR A 90 -6.61 3.27 3.88
CA THR A 90 -5.32 3.18 4.59
C THR A 90 -5.53 2.65 6.01
N ILE A 91 -4.67 1.76 6.46
CA ILE A 91 -4.74 1.06 7.75
C ILE A 91 -3.84 1.76 8.77
N PRO A 92 -4.36 2.25 9.91
CA PRO A 92 -3.54 2.87 10.94
C PRO A 92 -2.66 1.85 11.68
N VAL A 93 -1.42 2.23 11.96
CA VAL A 93 -0.42 1.42 12.67
C VAL A 93 0.14 2.22 13.84
N ALA A 94 0.12 1.65 15.04
CA ALA A 94 0.79 2.22 16.21
C ALA A 94 2.32 2.02 16.13
N ARG A 95 3.08 2.97 16.68
CA ARG A 95 4.55 2.94 16.68
C ARG A 95 5.09 1.92 17.70
N GLY A 96 6.14 1.18 17.32
CA GLY A 96 7.06 0.51 18.28
C GLY A 96 6.71 -0.92 18.68
N THR A 97 5.61 -1.47 18.23
CA THR A 97 5.29 -2.91 18.40
C THR A 97 4.83 -3.49 17.08
N ALA A 98 5.12 -4.77 16.84
CA ALA A 98 4.41 -5.52 15.82
C ALA A 98 2.92 -5.47 16.18
N ASP A 99 2.23 -4.41 15.69
CA ASP A 99 0.84 -4.17 16.06
C ASP A 99 -0.02 -5.30 15.51
N ILE A 100 -0.39 -6.23 16.39
CA ILE A 100 -1.25 -7.37 16.06
C ILE A 100 -2.54 -6.90 15.38
N ARG A 101 -3.04 -5.70 15.70
CA ARG A 101 -4.23 -5.11 15.07
C ARG A 101 -3.97 -4.83 13.59
N SER A 102 -2.83 -4.26 13.26
CA SER A 102 -2.43 -3.99 11.87
C SER A 102 -2.26 -5.27 11.06
N ILE A 103 -1.60 -6.29 11.64
CA ILE A 103 -1.49 -7.61 11.01
C ILE A 103 -2.87 -8.22 10.75
N LYS A 104 -3.77 -8.16 11.73
CA LYS A 104 -5.16 -8.65 11.57
C LYS A 104 -5.91 -7.86 10.49
N ALA A 105 -5.73 -6.55 10.41
CA ALA A 105 -6.37 -5.71 9.40
C ALA A 105 -5.87 -6.04 7.98
N ILE A 106 -4.55 -6.21 7.80
CA ILE A 106 -3.96 -6.68 6.53
C ILE A 106 -4.52 -8.04 6.13
N LEU A 107 -4.50 -9.02 7.05
CA LEU A 107 -5.04 -10.36 6.77
C LEU A 107 -6.52 -10.32 6.45
N LYS A 108 -7.29 -9.41 7.04
CA LYS A 108 -8.70 -9.19 6.72
C LYS A 108 -8.87 -8.67 5.30
N ALA A 109 -8.11 -7.64 4.89
CA ALA A 109 -8.13 -7.10 3.52
C ALA A 109 -7.76 -8.19 2.49
N LEU A 110 -6.70 -8.94 2.73
CA LEU A 110 -6.28 -10.04 1.86
C LEU A 110 -7.35 -11.16 1.79
N LYS A 111 -8.02 -11.49 2.90
CA LYS A 111 -9.16 -12.44 2.90
C LYS A 111 -10.33 -11.93 2.05
N GLN A 112 -10.51 -10.63 1.95
CA GLN A 112 -11.49 -9.96 1.08
C GLN A 112 -11.04 -9.89 -0.39
N LYS A 113 -9.90 -10.51 -0.74
CA LYS A 113 -9.30 -10.52 -2.07
C LYS A 113 -8.82 -9.13 -2.53
N GLU A 114 -8.47 -8.28 -1.58
CA GLU A 114 -7.95 -6.95 -1.81
C GLU A 114 -6.42 -6.95 -1.93
N ALA A 115 -5.85 -5.83 -2.36
CA ALA A 115 -4.40 -5.65 -2.46
C ALA A 115 -3.89 -4.81 -1.28
N THR A 116 -2.70 -5.15 -0.79
CA THR A 116 -2.01 -4.38 0.25
C THR A 116 -0.57 -4.08 -0.17
N ALA A 117 -0.03 -2.93 0.19
CA ALA A 117 1.38 -2.66 0.08
C ALA A 117 2.05 -2.86 1.44
N ILE A 118 3.14 -3.58 1.45
CA ILE A 118 3.97 -3.81 2.62
C ILE A 118 5.41 -3.46 2.25
N PHE A 119 6.07 -2.74 3.14
CA PHE A 119 7.49 -2.48 3.07
C PHE A 119 8.20 -3.46 4.01
N PRO A 120 8.84 -4.53 3.49
CA PRO A 120 9.39 -5.59 4.32
C PRO A 120 10.45 -5.11 5.33
N GLU A 121 11.11 -4.03 5.02
CA GLU A 121 12.13 -3.37 5.86
C GLU A 121 11.55 -2.86 7.19
N GLY A 122 10.24 -2.55 7.23
CA GLY A 122 9.53 -2.05 8.42
C GLY A 122 9.85 -0.60 8.79
N THR A 123 10.83 0.01 8.13
CA THR A 123 11.23 1.42 8.27
C THR A 123 11.76 1.94 6.95
N ARG A 124 11.86 3.28 6.82
CA ARG A 124 12.50 3.89 5.66
C ARG A 124 14.02 3.77 5.77
N SER A 125 14.66 3.49 4.64
CA SER A 125 16.09 3.58 4.47
C SER A 125 16.57 5.03 4.70
N LEU A 126 17.71 5.21 5.35
CA LEU A 126 18.31 6.51 5.62
C LEU A 126 19.34 6.91 4.56
N ASP A 127 19.79 5.96 3.76
CA ASP A 127 20.85 6.11 2.76
C ASP A 127 20.47 5.60 1.37
N GLY A 128 19.19 5.22 1.19
CA GLY A 128 18.67 4.67 -0.06
C GLY A 128 19.02 3.20 -0.31
N SER A 129 19.82 2.57 0.55
CA SER A 129 20.15 1.15 0.43
C SER A 129 18.97 0.26 0.83
N LEU A 130 18.93 -0.96 0.27
CA LEU A 130 17.99 -1.99 0.67
C LEU A 130 18.35 -2.50 2.06
N GLN A 131 17.37 -2.55 2.95
CA GLN A 131 17.56 -3.09 4.28
C GLN A 131 17.06 -4.54 4.38
N SER A 132 17.53 -5.25 5.40
CA SER A 132 17.10 -6.62 5.66
C SER A 132 15.60 -6.69 5.94
N PRO A 133 14.87 -7.61 5.29
CA PRO A 133 13.43 -7.74 5.49
C PRO A 133 13.12 -8.36 6.84
N GLN A 134 12.03 -7.90 7.45
CA GLN A 134 11.48 -8.50 8.66
C GLN A 134 10.61 -9.72 8.34
N ALA A 135 10.63 -10.70 9.20
CA ALA A 135 9.89 -11.97 9.04
C ALA A 135 8.35 -11.80 8.93
N GLY A 136 7.81 -10.67 9.40
CA GLY A 136 6.38 -10.38 9.40
C GLY A 136 5.74 -10.44 8.01
N THR A 137 6.41 -9.93 6.99
CA THR A 137 5.89 -9.94 5.61
C THR A 137 5.76 -11.37 5.09
N GLY A 138 6.76 -12.22 5.33
CA GLY A 138 6.72 -13.64 4.94
C GLY A 138 5.59 -14.39 5.65
N MET A 139 5.41 -14.14 6.94
CA MET A 139 4.31 -14.72 7.71
C MET A 139 2.92 -14.33 7.15
N ILE A 140 2.75 -13.05 6.79
CA ILE A 140 1.49 -12.57 6.20
C ILE A 140 1.24 -13.24 4.85
N ALA A 141 2.26 -13.33 3.99
CA ALA A 141 2.17 -13.97 2.68
C ALA A 141 1.75 -15.44 2.80
N ILE A 142 2.40 -16.21 3.68
CA ILE A 142 2.07 -17.61 3.91
C ILE A 142 0.65 -17.78 4.44
N LYS A 143 0.27 -17.00 5.46
CA LYS A 143 -1.06 -17.12 6.09
C LYS A 143 -2.20 -16.71 5.15
N SER A 144 -1.99 -15.70 4.32
CA SER A 144 -3.02 -15.18 3.40
C SER A 144 -3.10 -15.95 2.09
N LYS A 145 -2.05 -16.69 1.71
CA LYS A 145 -1.85 -17.28 0.38
C LYS A 145 -1.96 -16.23 -0.73
N ALA A 146 -1.63 -14.98 -0.42
CA ALA A 146 -1.64 -13.89 -1.37
C ALA A 146 -0.49 -14.03 -2.38
N ARG A 147 -0.72 -13.58 -3.61
CA ARG A 147 0.37 -13.40 -4.58
C ARG A 147 1.24 -12.24 -4.14
N VAL A 148 2.54 -12.47 -4.08
CA VAL A 148 3.51 -11.41 -3.79
C VAL A 148 3.99 -10.83 -5.11
N VAL A 149 3.88 -9.51 -5.26
CA VAL A 149 4.39 -8.73 -6.37
C VAL A 149 5.62 -7.97 -5.86
N PRO A 150 6.84 -8.45 -6.15
CA PRO A 150 8.04 -7.69 -5.81
C PRO A 150 8.03 -6.37 -6.57
N THR A 151 8.22 -5.29 -5.85
CA THR A 151 8.17 -3.93 -6.40
C THR A 151 9.45 -3.19 -6.05
N ARG A 152 10.07 -2.53 -7.01
CA ARG A 152 11.25 -1.70 -6.76
C ARG A 152 10.92 -0.25 -7.10
N ILE A 153 11.23 0.65 -6.17
CA ILE A 153 11.09 2.09 -6.34
C ILE A 153 12.50 2.68 -6.46
N PHE A 154 12.71 3.50 -7.48
CA PHE A 154 13.96 4.20 -7.75
C PHE A 154 13.73 5.72 -7.70
N GLY A 155 14.73 6.47 -7.30
CA GLY A 155 14.72 7.94 -7.35
C GLY A 155 13.80 8.63 -6.34
N ALA A 156 13.25 7.92 -5.36
CA ALA A 156 12.39 8.50 -4.33
C ALA A 156 13.15 8.93 -3.07
N PHE A 157 14.45 8.64 -3.00
CA PHE A 157 15.35 9.01 -1.89
C PHE A 157 15.84 10.45 -2.02
#